data_a00e8cfefff782005c2c5370c4e4450c
#
_entry.id   a00e8cfefff782005c2c5370c4e4450c
#
_cell.length_a   1.000
_cell.length_b   1.000
_cell.length_c   1.000
_cell.angle_alpha   90.00
_cell.angle_beta   90.00
_cell.angle_gamma   90.00
#
_symmetry.space_group_name_H-M   'P 1'
#
loop_
_entity.id
_entity.type
_entity.pdbx_description
1 polymer ?
#
loop_
_entity_poly.entity_id
_entity_poly.type
_entity_poly.pdbx_seq_one_letter_code
_entity_poly.pdbx_strand_id
1 'polypeptide(L)'
;GYNHLAYFTPPNNPSPFLLTKGQWEVILSHVDVLNNEVYFTATRDSSVERHFYSVNLLDVFHLAEAPQIKRVTSGTGWYGGLLSSGARYLLLNYMGPGVPHQDVVDLHNGRIVRVIEENNDLRARLKEYDLPKQDIKTISLGKDDVSGGDILANAVEIFPPSFNESKKYPVLFYVYGGPGLQMVTQEYAVGFSHVVAAQLNTIVVTIDGRGTGFNNADTKLGANFKFCVRDQLGKYEPMDQISAAKQWAQKAYVDENRIAIWGWSYGGFLTLKTLETDVENVFSYGVAVAPVTRWKLYDSIYTERYMRTPQENPEGYKTASIENLINFSSVKRFMIMHGLGDDNVHFQNSLSLLDDFNLASVENYDFMVFPDSDHLIRYHNGNVVVFDRIFDWFRRAFNNEFVPAVHEITEL
;
A
#
# COMPACT_ATOMS: atom_id res chain seq x y z
N GLY A 1 5.17 13.72 14.59
CA GLY A 1 4.97 14.92 13.81
C GLY A 1 4.64 14.63 12.36
N TYR A 2 4.56 15.70 11.58
CA TYR A 2 4.26 15.68 10.15
C TYR A 2 5.29 16.51 9.41
N ASN A 3 5.50 16.25 8.12
CA ASN A 3 6.42 17.03 7.29
C ASN A 3 5.78 18.37 6.92
N HIS A 4 6.48 19.48 7.24
CA HIS A 4 6.02 20.83 6.98
C HIS A 4 7.09 21.70 6.36
N LEU A 5 6.67 22.81 5.72
CA LEU A 5 7.56 23.83 5.20
C LEU A 5 8.02 24.76 6.32
N ALA A 6 9.32 25.01 6.35
CA ALA A 6 9.95 25.95 7.27
C ALA A 6 10.90 26.88 6.52
N TYR A 7 10.89 28.17 6.88
CA TYR A 7 11.76 29.19 6.34
C TYR A 7 12.87 29.55 7.34
N PHE A 8 14.11 29.37 6.93
CA PHE A 8 15.29 29.67 7.73
C PHE A 8 15.91 30.99 7.29
N THR A 9 15.93 31.98 8.16
CA THR A 9 16.62 33.25 7.93
C THR A 9 17.23 33.76 9.23
N PRO A 10 18.60 33.89 9.30
CA PRO A 10 19.59 33.37 8.32
C PRO A 10 19.54 31.84 8.20
N PRO A 11 20.19 31.21 7.19
CA PRO A 11 20.12 29.76 6.94
C PRO A 11 20.49 28.86 8.14
N ASN A 12 21.29 29.36 9.06
CA ASN A 12 21.72 28.68 10.29
C ASN A 12 20.84 29.00 11.52
N ASN A 13 19.72 29.67 11.34
CA ASN A 13 18.80 29.99 12.44
C ASN A 13 18.27 28.70 13.07
N PRO A 14 18.48 28.45 14.38
CA PRO A 14 17.95 27.26 15.04
C PRO A 14 16.42 27.26 15.23
N SER A 15 15.78 28.42 15.03
CA SER A 15 14.34 28.63 15.21
C SER A 15 13.69 29.11 13.91
N PRO A 16 13.38 28.20 12.95
CA PRO A 16 12.80 28.59 11.68
C PRO A 16 11.37 29.10 11.83
N PHE A 17 10.93 29.90 10.88
CA PHE A 17 9.52 30.27 10.74
C PHE A 17 8.75 29.15 10.02
N LEU A 18 7.68 28.64 10.62
CA LEU A 18 6.84 27.62 10.00
C LEU A 18 5.87 28.27 9.00
N LEU A 19 6.01 27.89 7.74
CA LEU A 19 5.07 28.26 6.66
C LEU A 19 3.80 27.40 6.69
N THR A 20 3.94 26.16 7.14
CA THR A 20 2.81 25.22 7.26
C THR A 20 2.84 24.52 8.61
N LYS A 21 1.67 24.13 9.11
CA LYS A 21 1.51 23.38 10.37
C LYS A 21 0.17 22.63 10.36
N GLY A 22 0.06 21.57 11.16
CA GLY A 22 -1.17 20.81 11.32
C GLY A 22 -0.95 19.30 11.30
N GLN A 23 -2.04 18.54 11.27
CA GLN A 23 -2.02 17.06 11.20
C GLN A 23 -2.14 16.59 9.74
N TRP A 24 -1.21 17.01 8.91
CA TRP A 24 -1.12 16.68 7.48
C TRP A 24 0.30 16.89 6.99
N GLU A 25 0.67 16.34 5.84
CA GLU A 25 2.04 16.38 5.33
C GLU A 25 2.15 17.17 4.03
N VAL A 26 3.24 17.95 3.91
CA VAL A 26 3.76 18.44 2.64
C VAL A 26 4.59 17.35 1.98
N ILE A 27 4.38 17.15 0.68
CA ILE A 27 5.01 16.05 -0.07
C ILE A 27 6.05 16.58 -1.04
N LEU A 28 5.67 17.56 -1.85
CA LEU A 28 6.51 18.18 -2.87
C LEU A 28 6.35 19.67 -2.80
N SER A 29 7.45 20.44 -2.97
CA SER A 29 7.40 21.91 -2.98
C SER A 29 8.26 22.49 -4.11
N HIS A 30 7.85 23.67 -4.56
CA HIS A 30 8.57 24.51 -5.52
C HIS A 30 8.51 25.95 -5.06
N VAL A 31 9.64 26.66 -5.13
CA VAL A 31 9.74 28.05 -4.70
C VAL A 31 9.80 28.98 -5.91
N ASP A 32 8.83 29.87 -6.02
CA ASP A 32 8.85 31.01 -6.92
C ASP A 32 9.49 32.22 -6.21
N VAL A 33 10.78 32.39 -6.43
CA VAL A 33 11.56 33.46 -5.80
C VAL A 33 11.09 34.85 -6.24
N LEU A 34 10.62 35.00 -7.48
CA LEU A 34 10.23 36.31 -8.03
C LEU A 34 8.95 36.85 -7.39
N ASN A 35 8.00 35.97 -7.07
CA ASN A 35 6.73 36.34 -6.49
C ASN A 35 6.66 36.06 -4.97
N ASN A 36 7.76 35.57 -4.38
CA ASN A 36 7.81 35.11 -2.97
C ASN A 36 6.74 34.06 -2.62
N GLU A 37 6.42 33.18 -3.55
CA GLU A 37 5.39 32.16 -3.39
C GLU A 37 6.02 30.77 -3.34
N VAL A 38 5.55 29.93 -2.42
CA VAL A 38 5.86 28.49 -2.38
C VAL A 38 4.64 27.70 -2.78
N TYR A 39 4.77 26.94 -3.85
CA TYR A 39 3.78 25.98 -4.28
C TYR A 39 4.13 24.60 -3.75
N PHE A 40 3.14 23.83 -3.30
CA PHE A 40 3.38 22.50 -2.74
C PHE A 40 2.18 21.59 -2.91
N THR A 41 2.43 20.29 -2.91
CA THR A 41 1.40 19.26 -2.78
C THR A 41 1.34 18.74 -1.35
N ALA A 42 0.13 18.44 -0.88
CA ALA A 42 -0.06 18.02 0.51
C ALA A 42 -1.31 17.16 0.69
N THR A 43 -1.39 16.50 1.87
CA THR A 43 -2.53 15.73 2.35
C THR A 43 -3.50 16.56 3.22
N ARG A 44 -3.49 17.89 3.08
CA ARG A 44 -4.17 18.81 4.00
C ARG A 44 -5.68 18.54 4.12
N ASP A 45 -6.35 18.27 3.01
CA ASP A 45 -7.80 18.06 2.97
C ASP A 45 -8.17 16.60 3.23
N SER A 46 -7.35 15.66 2.76
CA SER A 46 -7.55 14.23 2.98
C SER A 46 -6.24 13.45 2.84
N SER A 47 -6.06 12.42 3.65
CA SER A 47 -4.91 11.51 3.54
C SER A 47 -4.86 10.74 2.21
N VAL A 48 -6.02 10.48 1.61
CA VAL A 48 -6.16 9.72 0.37
C VAL A 48 -6.21 10.60 -0.89
N GLU A 49 -6.10 11.92 -0.73
CA GLU A 49 -6.06 12.89 -1.81
C GLU A 49 -4.72 13.62 -1.89
N ARG A 50 -4.46 14.25 -3.02
CA ARG A 50 -3.33 15.16 -3.23
C ARG A 50 -3.81 16.41 -3.93
N HIS A 51 -3.51 17.56 -3.32
CA HIS A 51 -3.88 18.86 -3.87
C HIS A 51 -2.67 19.78 -3.94
N PHE A 52 -2.70 20.72 -4.90
CA PHE A 52 -1.77 21.82 -4.93
C PHE A 52 -2.25 22.96 -4.04
N TYR A 53 -1.32 23.52 -3.32
CA TYR A 53 -1.48 24.70 -2.48
C TYR A 53 -0.37 25.70 -2.76
N SER A 54 -0.59 26.93 -2.34
CA SER A 54 0.46 27.92 -2.28
C SER A 54 0.43 28.67 -0.95
N VAL A 55 1.57 29.23 -0.56
CA VAL A 55 1.76 30.10 0.59
C VAL A 55 2.79 31.16 0.27
N ASN A 56 2.54 32.40 0.67
CA ASN A 56 3.49 33.47 0.46
C ASN A 56 4.61 33.44 1.52
N LEU A 57 5.87 33.52 1.08
CA LEU A 57 7.03 33.52 1.97
C LEU A 57 7.03 34.69 2.95
N LEU A 58 6.48 35.84 2.54
CA LEU A 58 6.47 37.05 3.37
C LEU A 58 5.45 37.01 4.50
N ASP A 59 4.49 36.05 4.45
CA ASP A 59 3.50 35.90 5.52
C ASP A 59 4.15 35.55 6.88
N VAL A 60 5.36 34.95 6.88
CA VAL A 60 6.08 34.64 8.12
C VAL A 60 6.51 35.88 8.91
N PHE A 61 6.58 37.03 8.26
CA PHE A 61 6.93 38.30 8.91
C PHE A 61 5.73 39.07 9.46
N HIS A 62 4.51 38.63 9.15
CA HIS A 62 3.27 39.15 9.70
C HIS A 62 2.92 38.42 11.00
N LEU A 63 3.54 38.83 12.11
CA LEU A 63 3.49 38.15 13.41
C LEU A 63 2.08 38.01 14.02
N ALA A 64 1.09 38.71 13.50
CA ALA A 64 -0.27 38.71 14.03
C ALA A 64 -1.17 37.57 13.48
N GLU A 65 -0.79 36.97 12.34
CA GLU A 65 -1.62 35.98 11.67
C GLU A 65 -0.78 34.78 11.20
N ALA A 66 -1.41 33.61 11.15
CA ALA A 66 -0.76 32.44 10.56
C ALA A 66 -0.63 32.60 9.02
N PRO A 67 0.42 32.05 8.37
CA PRO A 67 0.54 32.11 6.92
C PRO A 67 -0.71 31.60 6.20
N GLN A 68 -1.17 32.34 5.20
CA GLN A 68 -2.39 32.03 4.47
C GLN A 68 -2.13 31.01 3.38
N ILE A 69 -2.55 29.78 3.62
CA ILE A 69 -2.43 28.69 2.64
C ILE A 69 -3.64 28.70 1.69
N LYS A 70 -3.36 28.91 0.40
CA LYS A 70 -4.38 28.93 -0.66
C LYS A 70 -4.38 27.59 -1.38
N ARG A 71 -5.57 27.02 -1.59
CA ARG A 71 -5.73 25.84 -2.43
C ARG A 71 -5.79 26.24 -3.90
N VAL A 72 -4.98 25.61 -4.73
CA VAL A 72 -4.87 25.86 -6.18
C VAL A 72 -5.81 24.97 -6.97
N THR A 73 -5.88 23.69 -6.61
CA THR A 73 -6.78 22.71 -7.25
C THR A 73 -8.17 22.71 -6.60
N SER A 74 -9.20 22.34 -7.35
CA SER A 74 -10.60 22.31 -6.89
C SER A 74 -11.18 20.89 -6.89
N GLY A 75 -12.29 20.69 -6.20
CA GLY A 75 -12.97 19.38 -6.12
C GLY A 75 -12.22 18.37 -5.24
N THR A 76 -12.64 17.13 -5.29
CA THR A 76 -11.96 15.97 -4.70
C THR A 76 -11.03 15.34 -5.73
N GLY A 77 -9.91 14.76 -5.29
CA GLY A 77 -9.07 14.00 -6.21
C GLY A 77 -7.58 13.97 -5.89
N TRP A 78 -6.90 13.26 -6.76
CA TRP A 78 -5.46 13.14 -6.69
C TRP A 78 -4.83 13.94 -7.84
N TYR A 79 -4.06 14.96 -7.47
CA TYR A 79 -3.44 15.88 -8.41
C TYR A 79 -1.92 15.84 -8.30
N GLY A 80 -1.26 15.77 -9.44
CA GLY A 80 0.18 15.97 -9.61
C GLY A 80 0.43 17.08 -10.63
N GLY A 81 1.69 17.43 -10.88
CA GLY A 81 2.02 18.36 -11.94
C GLY A 81 3.39 19.00 -11.83
N LEU A 82 3.70 19.83 -12.82
CA LEU A 82 4.97 20.52 -12.94
C LEU A 82 4.71 22.01 -13.15
N LEU A 83 5.46 22.83 -12.42
CA LEU A 83 5.43 24.28 -12.56
C LEU A 83 6.43 24.75 -13.62
N SER A 84 6.05 25.75 -14.40
CA SER A 84 7.00 26.48 -15.25
C SER A 84 8.04 27.20 -14.40
N SER A 85 9.21 27.53 -14.98
CA SER A 85 10.33 28.17 -14.26
C SER A 85 9.97 29.45 -13.53
N GLY A 86 8.99 30.21 -14.00
CA GLY A 86 8.47 31.40 -13.32
C GLY A 86 7.15 31.17 -12.60
N ALA A 87 6.77 29.93 -12.35
CA ALA A 87 5.54 29.49 -11.67
C ALA A 87 4.24 30.13 -12.20
N ARG A 88 4.28 30.69 -13.42
CA ARG A 88 3.09 31.25 -14.06
C ARG A 88 2.13 30.17 -14.55
N TYR A 89 2.68 29.06 -15.07
CA TYR A 89 1.90 27.96 -15.61
C TYR A 89 2.15 26.69 -14.82
N LEU A 90 1.07 25.96 -14.57
CA LEU A 90 1.07 24.63 -13.99
C LEU A 90 0.59 23.62 -15.06
N LEU A 91 1.44 22.66 -15.41
CA LEU A 91 0.98 21.44 -16.06
C LEU A 91 0.30 20.61 -14.99
N LEU A 92 -1.02 20.66 -14.95
CA LEU A 92 -1.83 19.99 -13.95
C LEU A 92 -2.23 18.60 -14.43
N ASN A 93 -1.89 17.58 -13.69
CA ASN A 93 -2.29 16.20 -13.91
C ASN A 93 -3.38 15.84 -12.89
N TYR A 94 -4.61 15.70 -13.35
CA TYR A 94 -5.65 15.03 -12.58
C TYR A 94 -5.49 13.53 -12.75
N MET A 95 -5.25 12.81 -11.67
CA MET A 95 -4.92 11.39 -11.69
C MET A 95 -6.00 10.50 -11.06
N GLY A 96 -7.13 11.06 -10.68
CA GLY A 96 -8.23 10.25 -10.13
C GLY A 96 -9.13 11.00 -9.14
N PRO A 97 -10.23 10.33 -8.70
CA PRO A 97 -10.68 8.97 -9.00
C PRO A 97 -11.33 8.79 -10.39
N GLY A 98 -11.68 9.87 -11.08
CA GLY A 98 -12.18 9.81 -12.45
C GLY A 98 -11.07 9.54 -13.46
N VAL A 99 -11.43 9.45 -14.73
CA VAL A 99 -10.45 9.24 -15.82
C VAL A 99 -9.40 10.34 -15.82
N PRO A 100 -8.10 10.01 -15.76
CA PRO A 100 -7.02 10.99 -15.74
C PRO A 100 -7.06 11.95 -16.93
N HIS A 101 -6.64 13.19 -16.71
CA HIS A 101 -6.49 14.20 -17.76
C HIS A 101 -5.37 15.18 -17.41
N GLN A 102 -4.90 15.93 -18.41
CA GLN A 102 -3.80 16.88 -18.26
C GLN A 102 -4.16 18.24 -18.87
N ASP A 103 -3.95 19.28 -18.07
CA ASP A 103 -4.23 20.67 -18.47
C ASP A 103 -3.04 21.58 -18.16
N VAL A 104 -2.87 22.63 -18.97
CA VAL A 104 -2.03 23.76 -18.62
C VAL A 104 -2.89 24.85 -18.01
N VAL A 105 -2.63 25.20 -16.77
CA VAL A 105 -3.36 26.23 -16.00
C VAL A 105 -2.50 27.48 -15.84
N ASP A 106 -3.02 28.66 -16.17
CA ASP A 106 -2.42 29.94 -15.81
C ASP A 106 -2.74 30.25 -14.33
N LEU A 107 -1.74 30.16 -13.47
CA LEU A 107 -1.90 30.37 -12.02
C LEU A 107 -2.25 31.82 -11.63
N HIS A 108 -2.07 32.79 -12.52
CA HIS A 108 -2.47 34.19 -12.29
C HIS A 108 -3.99 34.37 -12.21
N ASN A 109 -4.71 33.58 -12.98
CA ASN A 109 -6.17 33.73 -13.09
C ASN A 109 -6.95 32.41 -12.92
N GLY A 110 -6.25 31.29 -12.71
CA GLY A 110 -6.83 29.96 -12.51
C GLY A 110 -7.49 29.35 -13.77
N ARG A 111 -7.22 29.90 -14.95
CA ARG A 111 -7.87 29.43 -16.20
C ARG A 111 -7.02 28.35 -16.87
N ILE A 112 -7.69 27.35 -17.43
CA ILE A 112 -7.08 26.39 -18.34
C ILE A 112 -6.77 27.14 -19.64
N VAL A 113 -5.50 27.23 -20.00
CA VAL A 113 -5.04 27.87 -21.24
C VAL A 113 -4.83 26.86 -22.37
N ARG A 114 -4.67 25.58 -22.00
CA ARG A 114 -4.53 24.48 -22.95
C ARG A 114 -4.89 23.16 -22.30
N VAL A 115 -5.71 22.38 -22.99
CA VAL A 115 -5.91 20.96 -22.69
C VAL A 115 -4.81 20.16 -23.40
N ILE A 116 -4.12 19.30 -22.68
CA ILE A 116 -3.05 18.44 -23.23
C ILE A 116 -3.63 17.07 -23.59
N GLU A 117 -4.38 16.45 -22.63
CA GLU A 117 -4.98 15.14 -22.82
C GLU A 117 -6.28 15.04 -22.01
N GLU A 118 -7.35 14.62 -22.64
CA GLU A 118 -8.66 14.38 -22.01
C GLU A 118 -8.96 12.89 -21.77
N ASN A 119 -8.21 11.99 -22.41
CA ASN A 119 -8.43 10.54 -22.41
C ASN A 119 -9.86 10.14 -22.84
N ASN A 120 -10.38 10.79 -23.89
CA ASN A 120 -11.73 10.55 -24.37
C ASN A 120 -11.94 9.11 -24.86
N ASP A 121 -10.92 8.51 -25.49
CA ASP A 121 -10.98 7.11 -25.94
C ASP A 121 -11.10 6.16 -24.74
N LEU A 122 -10.37 6.40 -23.66
CA LEU A 122 -10.49 5.64 -22.42
C LEU A 122 -11.89 5.79 -21.83
N ARG A 123 -12.42 7.04 -21.78
CA ARG A 123 -13.80 7.29 -21.31
C ARG A 123 -14.84 6.54 -22.14
N ALA A 124 -14.65 6.47 -23.46
CA ALA A 124 -15.55 5.73 -24.35
C ALA A 124 -15.50 4.22 -24.06
N ARG A 125 -14.28 3.66 -23.99
CA ARG A 125 -14.08 2.22 -23.70
C ARG A 125 -14.64 1.80 -22.35
N LEU A 126 -14.46 2.59 -21.30
CA LEU A 126 -14.95 2.26 -19.97
C LEU A 126 -16.47 2.11 -19.89
N LYS A 127 -17.21 2.78 -20.79
CA LYS A 127 -18.68 2.65 -20.88
C LYS A 127 -19.15 1.29 -21.39
N GLU A 128 -18.25 0.51 -22.00
CA GLU A 128 -18.54 -0.82 -22.54
C GLU A 128 -18.42 -1.92 -21.45
N TYR A 129 -17.94 -1.55 -20.25
CA TYR A 129 -17.70 -2.49 -19.15
C TYR A 129 -18.55 -2.14 -17.94
N ASP A 130 -19.03 -3.18 -17.27
CA ASP A 130 -19.63 -3.07 -15.95
C ASP A 130 -18.49 -3.18 -14.92
N LEU A 131 -18.00 -2.02 -14.48
CA LEU A 131 -16.82 -1.94 -13.62
C LEU A 131 -17.16 -2.20 -12.16
N PRO A 132 -16.27 -2.86 -11.41
CA PRO A 132 -16.35 -2.98 -9.97
C PRO A 132 -16.46 -1.61 -9.30
N LYS A 133 -17.29 -1.54 -8.26
CA LYS A 133 -17.45 -0.32 -7.45
C LYS A 133 -16.39 -0.27 -6.37
N GLN A 134 -15.72 0.86 -6.25
CA GLN A 134 -14.73 1.12 -5.21
C GLN A 134 -15.32 1.98 -4.10
N ASP A 135 -15.04 1.65 -2.83
CA ASP A 135 -15.41 2.41 -1.65
C ASP A 135 -14.17 2.61 -0.75
N ILE A 136 -13.83 3.87 -0.47
CA ILE A 136 -12.72 4.24 0.42
C ILE A 136 -13.28 4.73 1.74
N LYS A 137 -12.74 4.21 2.85
CA LYS A 137 -13.18 4.55 4.20
C LYS A 137 -12.04 4.49 5.21
N THR A 138 -12.26 5.09 6.36
CA THR A 138 -11.41 4.91 7.54
C THR A 138 -12.00 3.83 8.43
N ILE A 139 -11.14 2.92 8.92
CA ILE A 139 -11.51 1.85 9.85
C ILE A 139 -10.66 1.93 11.12
N SER A 140 -11.18 1.43 12.24
CA SER A 140 -10.40 1.24 13.47
C SER A 140 -9.79 -0.15 13.47
N LEU A 141 -8.48 -0.24 13.68
CA LEU A 141 -7.74 -1.50 13.83
C LEU A 141 -7.62 -1.93 15.31
N GLY A 142 -8.29 -1.23 16.22
CA GLY A 142 -8.22 -1.44 17.66
C GLY A 142 -7.59 -0.27 18.38
N LYS A 143 -7.12 -0.52 19.61
CA LYS A 143 -6.46 0.50 20.45
C LYS A 143 -4.94 0.39 20.34
N ASP A 144 -4.29 1.53 20.33
CA ASP A 144 -2.84 1.61 20.46
C ASP A 144 -2.43 1.39 21.93
N ASP A 145 -1.56 0.43 22.16
CA ASP A 145 -1.15 0.01 23.52
C ASP A 145 -0.40 1.09 24.28
N VAL A 146 0.18 2.07 23.60
CA VAL A 146 0.98 3.13 24.20
C VAL A 146 0.13 4.36 24.49
N SER A 147 -0.66 4.81 23.50
CA SER A 147 -1.47 6.02 23.62
C SER A 147 -2.88 5.77 24.14
N GLY A 148 -3.38 4.52 24.06
CA GLY A 148 -4.76 4.14 24.36
C GLY A 148 -5.78 4.67 23.34
N GLY A 149 -5.33 5.40 22.32
CA GLY A 149 -6.16 5.93 21.24
C GLY A 149 -6.53 4.87 20.21
N ASP A 150 -7.52 5.18 19.35
CA ASP A 150 -7.85 4.30 18.23
C ASP A 150 -6.73 4.34 17.17
N ILE A 151 -6.39 3.16 16.64
CA ILE A 151 -5.52 3.02 15.47
C ILE A 151 -6.43 3.11 14.25
N LEU A 152 -6.48 4.27 13.60
CA LEU A 152 -7.29 4.49 12.41
C LEU A 152 -6.46 4.26 11.15
N ALA A 153 -6.98 3.48 10.22
CA ALA A 153 -6.35 3.16 8.95
C ALA A 153 -7.28 3.48 7.78
N ASN A 154 -6.69 3.90 6.65
CA ASN A 154 -7.43 3.99 5.41
C ASN A 154 -7.62 2.58 4.83
N ALA A 155 -8.81 2.32 4.31
CA ALA A 155 -9.17 1.07 3.66
C ALA A 155 -9.92 1.34 2.36
N VAL A 156 -9.72 0.49 1.37
CA VAL A 156 -10.52 0.46 0.15
C VAL A 156 -11.12 -0.92 -0.04
N GLU A 157 -12.41 -0.97 -0.38
CA GLU A 157 -13.12 -2.16 -0.85
C GLU A 157 -13.46 -2.01 -2.33
N ILE A 158 -13.19 -3.05 -3.10
CA ILE A 158 -13.61 -3.17 -4.50
C ILE A 158 -14.64 -4.27 -4.58
N PHE A 159 -15.88 -3.90 -4.83
CA PHE A 159 -17.02 -4.81 -4.91
C PHE A 159 -17.22 -5.32 -6.33
N PRO A 160 -17.60 -6.60 -6.52
CA PRO A 160 -17.98 -7.08 -7.85
C PRO A 160 -19.15 -6.27 -8.43
N PRO A 161 -19.27 -6.14 -9.76
CA PRO A 161 -20.34 -5.35 -10.38
C PRO A 161 -21.74 -5.81 -9.96
N SER A 162 -21.93 -7.13 -9.78
CA SER A 162 -23.19 -7.75 -9.36
C SER A 162 -23.33 -7.88 -7.84
N PHE A 163 -22.66 -7.06 -7.05
CA PHE A 163 -22.66 -7.14 -5.59
C PHE A 163 -24.08 -7.06 -5.02
N ASN A 164 -24.39 -7.98 -4.11
CA ASN A 164 -25.66 -8.05 -3.41
C ASN A 164 -25.42 -8.50 -1.96
N GLU A 165 -25.75 -7.66 -1.00
CA GLU A 165 -25.54 -7.91 0.43
C GLU A 165 -26.19 -9.19 0.98
N SER A 166 -27.18 -9.76 0.28
CA SER A 166 -27.82 -11.01 0.67
C SER A 166 -27.02 -12.27 0.28
N LYS A 167 -25.94 -12.12 -0.49
CA LYS A 167 -25.06 -13.22 -0.88
C LYS A 167 -23.76 -13.19 -0.08
N LYS A 168 -23.06 -14.31 -0.03
CA LYS A 168 -21.75 -14.43 0.58
C LYS A 168 -20.65 -14.46 -0.48
N TYR A 169 -19.60 -13.67 -0.24
CA TYR A 169 -18.47 -13.49 -1.16
C TYR A 169 -17.16 -13.90 -0.50
N PRO A 170 -16.21 -14.48 -1.27
CA PRO A 170 -14.82 -14.54 -0.85
C PRO A 170 -14.26 -13.13 -0.70
N VAL A 171 -13.22 -13.00 0.11
CA VAL A 171 -12.49 -11.72 0.28
C VAL A 171 -11.02 -11.94 0.00
N LEU A 172 -10.44 -11.08 -0.81
CA LEU A 172 -9.01 -11.07 -1.11
C LEU A 172 -8.38 -9.78 -0.58
N PHE A 173 -7.50 -9.91 0.41
CA PHE A 173 -6.65 -8.80 0.87
C PHE A 173 -5.46 -8.66 -0.07
N TYR A 174 -5.31 -7.49 -0.70
CA TYR A 174 -4.13 -7.11 -1.46
C TYR A 174 -3.27 -6.19 -0.60
N VAL A 175 -2.03 -6.61 -0.30
CA VAL A 175 -1.20 -5.94 0.68
C VAL A 175 0.17 -5.54 0.10
N TYR A 176 0.69 -4.40 0.58
CA TYR A 176 2.10 -4.05 0.45
C TYR A 176 2.70 -3.78 1.85
N GLY A 177 2.23 -2.77 2.55
CA GLY A 177 2.56 -2.48 3.95
C GLY A 177 3.96 -1.92 4.21
N GLY A 178 4.76 -1.69 3.17
CA GLY A 178 6.14 -1.19 3.32
C GLY A 178 6.21 0.19 3.97
N PRO A 179 7.23 0.44 4.83
CA PRO A 179 7.34 1.69 5.58
C PRO A 179 7.26 2.94 4.70
N GLY A 180 6.34 3.82 5.06
CA GLY A 180 6.16 5.11 4.39
C GLY A 180 5.45 5.06 3.04
N LEU A 181 5.03 3.90 2.55
CA LEU A 181 4.23 3.78 1.33
C LEU A 181 2.74 3.81 1.63
N GLN A 182 1.94 4.15 0.62
CA GLN A 182 0.49 4.26 0.70
C GLN A 182 -0.13 3.52 -0.49
N MET A 183 -1.13 2.67 -0.23
CA MET A 183 -1.87 1.92 -1.25
C MET A 183 -3.29 2.44 -1.43
N VAL A 184 -3.89 2.96 -0.37
CA VAL A 184 -5.27 3.47 -0.39
C VAL A 184 -5.26 4.94 -0.79
N THR A 185 -5.59 5.21 -2.05
CA THR A 185 -5.55 6.56 -2.64
C THR A 185 -6.77 6.81 -3.53
N GLN A 186 -7.05 8.09 -3.81
CA GLN A 186 -8.01 8.51 -4.83
C GLN A 186 -7.41 8.51 -6.24
N GLU A 187 -6.31 7.82 -6.48
CA GLU A 187 -5.81 7.64 -7.84
C GLU A 187 -6.75 6.75 -8.65
N TYR A 188 -6.86 7.07 -9.94
CA TYR A 188 -7.55 6.22 -10.88
C TYR A 188 -6.85 4.87 -11.00
N ALA A 189 -7.58 3.81 -10.72
CA ALA A 189 -7.07 2.46 -10.83
C ALA A 189 -8.13 1.54 -11.45
N VAL A 190 -7.80 0.95 -12.60
CA VAL A 190 -8.50 -0.21 -13.15
C VAL A 190 -7.43 -1.24 -13.47
N GLY A 191 -7.21 -2.18 -12.58
CA GLY A 191 -6.11 -3.14 -12.66
C GLY A 191 -6.51 -4.53 -12.18
N PHE A 192 -5.53 -5.34 -11.80
CA PHE A 192 -5.70 -6.74 -11.43
C PHE A 192 -6.78 -6.95 -10.34
N SER A 193 -6.82 -6.11 -9.32
CA SER A 193 -7.84 -6.17 -8.26
C SER A 193 -9.26 -6.03 -8.81
N HIS A 194 -9.47 -5.19 -9.82
CA HIS A 194 -10.77 -5.02 -10.48
C HIS A 194 -11.14 -6.25 -11.32
N VAL A 195 -10.16 -6.86 -11.99
CA VAL A 195 -10.36 -8.12 -12.74
C VAL A 195 -10.77 -9.24 -11.79
N VAL A 196 -10.07 -9.40 -10.67
CA VAL A 196 -10.41 -10.39 -9.63
C VAL A 196 -11.81 -10.15 -9.09
N ALA A 197 -12.13 -8.90 -8.73
CA ALA A 197 -13.46 -8.57 -8.20
C ALA A 197 -14.57 -8.91 -9.21
N ALA A 198 -14.40 -8.53 -10.47
CA ALA A 198 -15.41 -8.75 -11.50
C ALA A 198 -15.57 -10.23 -11.89
N GLN A 199 -14.45 -10.92 -12.13
CA GLN A 199 -14.48 -12.26 -12.74
C GLN A 199 -14.54 -13.40 -11.73
N LEU A 200 -13.98 -13.22 -10.53
CA LEU A 200 -14.08 -14.20 -9.45
C LEU A 200 -15.23 -13.90 -8.48
N ASN A 201 -16.01 -12.85 -8.75
CA ASN A 201 -17.11 -12.42 -7.88
C ASN A 201 -16.64 -12.29 -6.42
N THR A 202 -15.54 -11.59 -6.21
CA THR A 202 -14.77 -11.51 -4.96
C THR A 202 -14.71 -10.06 -4.51
N ILE A 203 -14.78 -9.80 -3.22
CA ILE A 203 -14.48 -8.47 -2.65
C ILE A 203 -12.96 -8.37 -2.49
N VAL A 204 -12.34 -7.34 -3.09
CA VAL A 204 -10.91 -7.08 -2.87
C VAL A 204 -10.75 -5.94 -1.88
N VAL A 205 -9.90 -6.15 -0.88
CA VAL A 205 -9.66 -5.21 0.22
C VAL A 205 -8.19 -4.83 0.25
N THR A 206 -7.90 -3.55 0.43
CA THR A 206 -6.57 -3.06 0.76
C THR A 206 -6.66 -2.14 1.96
N ILE A 207 -5.74 -2.28 2.91
CA ILE A 207 -5.64 -1.37 4.06
C ILE A 207 -4.22 -0.85 4.20
N ASP A 208 -4.11 0.42 4.61
CA ASP A 208 -2.86 1.06 5.00
C ASP A 208 -2.76 1.04 6.52
N GLY A 209 -2.24 -0.05 7.08
CA GLY A 209 -2.00 -0.24 8.51
C GLY A 209 -0.77 0.51 9.01
N ARG A 210 -0.42 0.28 10.28
CA ARG A 210 0.79 0.86 10.91
C ARG A 210 2.05 0.53 10.11
N GLY A 211 2.96 1.50 10.03
CA GLY A 211 4.15 1.46 9.19
C GLY A 211 3.97 2.23 7.86
N THR A 212 2.78 2.26 7.29
CA THR A 212 2.52 2.99 6.03
C THR A 212 2.62 4.50 6.21
N GLY A 213 2.67 5.24 5.10
CA GLY A 213 2.81 6.69 5.07
C GLY A 213 1.48 7.44 4.93
N PHE A 214 1.57 8.76 5.06
CA PHE A 214 0.51 9.71 4.74
C PHE A 214 -0.81 9.51 5.48
N ASN A 215 -0.83 8.75 6.56
CA ASN A 215 -2.02 8.62 7.39
C ASN A 215 -2.10 9.81 8.34
N ASN A 216 -2.94 10.78 7.99
CA ASN A 216 -3.26 11.94 8.81
C ASN A 216 -4.70 11.91 9.33
N ALA A 217 -5.37 10.78 9.19
CA ALA A 217 -6.66 10.58 9.82
C ALA A 217 -6.57 10.86 11.32
N ASP A 218 -7.65 10.90 12.03
CA ASP A 218 -7.79 11.34 13.44
C ASP A 218 -6.89 10.63 14.45
N THR A 219 -5.89 9.87 13.99
CA THR A 219 -4.97 9.09 14.81
C THR A 219 -4.07 9.94 15.71
N LYS A 220 -3.85 11.20 15.38
CA LYS A 220 -2.83 12.08 16.01
C LYS A 220 -1.41 11.47 16.04
N LEU A 221 -1.20 10.33 15.39
CA LEU A 221 0.04 9.58 15.44
C LEU A 221 1.09 10.15 14.49
N GLY A 222 0.69 10.65 13.29
CA GLY A 222 1.62 11.23 12.32
C GLY A 222 2.83 10.34 12.06
N ALA A 223 4.04 10.88 12.29
CA ALA A 223 5.28 10.11 12.13
C ALA A 223 5.34 8.85 13.01
N ASN A 224 4.67 8.81 14.16
CA ASN A 224 4.63 7.61 15.00
C ASN A 224 3.89 6.45 14.35
N PHE A 225 2.86 6.73 13.54
CA PHE A 225 2.18 5.70 12.75
C PHE A 225 3.12 5.04 11.74
N LYS A 226 3.97 5.84 11.09
CA LYS A 226 4.95 5.40 10.11
C LYS A 226 6.16 4.70 10.76
N PHE A 227 6.67 5.24 11.86
CA PHE A 227 7.95 4.80 12.44
C PHE A 227 7.80 3.80 13.59
N CYS A 228 6.58 3.39 13.95
CA CYS A 228 6.37 2.34 14.97
C CYS A 228 7.03 1.00 14.59
N VAL A 229 7.18 0.74 13.28
CA VAL A 229 7.81 -0.48 12.76
C VAL A 229 9.34 -0.46 12.83
N ARG A 230 9.96 0.67 13.21
CA ARG A 230 11.41 0.76 13.34
C ARG A 230 11.92 -0.25 14.37
N ASP A 231 13.00 -0.94 14.01
CA ASP A 231 13.65 -2.01 14.75
C ASP A 231 12.81 -3.30 14.90
N GLN A 232 11.59 -3.36 14.32
CA GLN A 232 10.63 -4.45 14.50
C GLN A 232 9.69 -4.63 13.28
N LEU A 233 10.24 -4.63 12.05
CA LEU A 233 9.48 -4.93 10.84
C LEU A 233 8.73 -6.26 10.98
N GLY A 234 7.51 -6.32 10.46
CA GLY A 234 6.67 -7.52 10.52
C GLY A 234 6.03 -7.78 11.88
N LYS A 235 5.99 -6.79 12.77
CA LYS A 235 5.28 -6.90 14.05
C LYS A 235 3.87 -6.33 13.97
N TYR A 236 3.74 -5.05 13.62
CA TYR A 236 2.45 -4.37 13.63
C TYR A 236 1.67 -4.59 12.34
N GLU A 237 2.37 -4.70 11.23
CA GLU A 237 1.76 -4.83 9.91
C GLU A 237 0.86 -6.07 9.80
N PRO A 238 1.29 -7.30 10.18
CA PRO A 238 0.43 -8.47 10.16
C PRO A 238 -0.70 -8.39 11.20
N MET A 239 -0.46 -7.82 12.38
CA MET A 239 -1.52 -7.61 13.39
C MET A 239 -2.66 -6.77 12.83
N ASP A 240 -2.33 -5.72 12.08
CA ASP A 240 -3.30 -4.82 11.49
C ASP A 240 -4.09 -5.50 10.37
N GLN A 241 -3.43 -6.33 9.53
CA GLN A 241 -4.11 -7.12 8.50
C GLN A 241 -5.07 -8.15 9.12
N ILE A 242 -4.64 -8.86 10.16
CA ILE A 242 -5.49 -9.84 10.88
C ILE A 242 -6.67 -9.12 11.55
N SER A 243 -6.43 -7.99 12.21
CA SER A 243 -7.50 -7.19 12.84
C SER A 243 -8.55 -6.75 11.82
N ALA A 244 -8.12 -6.27 10.65
CA ALA A 244 -9.02 -5.92 9.57
C ALA A 244 -9.77 -7.15 9.06
N ALA A 245 -9.07 -8.25 8.77
CA ALA A 245 -9.70 -9.46 8.24
C ALA A 245 -10.79 -10.01 9.16
N LYS A 246 -10.60 -9.95 10.49
CA LYS A 246 -11.64 -10.29 11.48
C LYS A 246 -12.89 -9.41 11.35
N GLN A 247 -12.73 -8.11 11.09
CA GLN A 247 -13.87 -7.22 10.87
C GLN A 247 -14.61 -7.56 9.58
N TRP A 248 -13.89 -7.94 8.50
CA TRP A 248 -14.53 -8.41 7.27
C TRP A 248 -15.24 -9.73 7.46
N ALA A 249 -14.66 -10.68 8.18
CA ALA A 249 -15.28 -11.98 8.50
C ALA A 249 -16.65 -11.86 9.20
N GLN A 250 -16.86 -10.78 9.97
CA GLN A 250 -18.13 -10.52 10.68
C GLN A 250 -19.23 -9.94 9.79
N LYS A 251 -18.90 -9.49 8.57
CA LYS A 251 -19.91 -8.93 7.66
C LYS A 251 -20.81 -10.02 7.09
N ALA A 252 -22.13 -9.80 7.09
CA ALA A 252 -23.11 -10.80 6.65
C ALA A 252 -22.88 -11.32 5.22
N TYR A 253 -22.31 -10.46 4.37
CA TYR A 253 -22.00 -10.77 2.96
C TYR A 253 -20.61 -11.40 2.75
N VAL A 254 -19.86 -11.70 3.80
CA VAL A 254 -18.53 -12.33 3.69
C VAL A 254 -18.62 -13.81 4.01
N ASP A 255 -17.97 -14.63 3.19
CA ASP A 255 -17.69 -16.03 3.51
C ASP A 255 -16.37 -16.12 4.28
N GLU A 256 -16.46 -16.25 5.59
CA GLU A 256 -15.32 -16.30 6.50
C GLU A 256 -14.34 -17.45 6.23
N ASN A 257 -14.79 -18.50 5.54
CA ASN A 257 -13.94 -19.65 5.16
C ASN A 257 -13.15 -19.42 3.87
N ARG A 258 -13.35 -18.28 3.20
CA ARG A 258 -12.73 -17.93 1.92
C ARG A 258 -12.13 -16.53 1.97
N ILE A 259 -11.37 -16.26 3.03
CA ILE A 259 -10.57 -15.03 3.16
C ILE A 259 -9.12 -15.36 2.77
N ALA A 260 -8.58 -14.59 1.86
CA ALA A 260 -7.23 -14.77 1.31
C ALA A 260 -6.40 -13.47 1.40
N ILE A 261 -5.08 -13.62 1.33
CA ILE A 261 -4.13 -12.50 1.33
C ILE A 261 -3.09 -12.68 0.23
N TRP A 262 -2.71 -11.60 -0.45
CA TRP A 262 -1.61 -11.65 -1.40
C TRP A 262 -0.84 -10.35 -1.47
N GLY A 263 0.43 -10.45 -1.83
CA GLY A 263 1.27 -9.30 -2.06
C GLY A 263 2.60 -9.65 -2.73
N TRP A 264 3.29 -8.60 -3.18
CA TRP A 264 4.55 -8.68 -3.92
C TRP A 264 5.65 -7.96 -3.14
N SER A 265 6.88 -8.49 -3.15
CA SER A 265 8.05 -7.87 -2.52
C SER A 265 7.86 -7.74 -0.99
N TYR A 266 7.82 -6.54 -0.45
CA TYR A 266 7.42 -6.31 0.94
C TYR A 266 6.01 -6.86 1.23
N GLY A 267 5.08 -6.74 0.28
CA GLY A 267 3.75 -7.34 0.38
C GLY A 267 3.78 -8.87 0.41
N GLY A 268 4.74 -9.48 -0.29
CA GLY A 268 5.02 -10.91 -0.20
C GLY A 268 5.52 -11.32 1.19
N PHE A 269 6.46 -10.56 1.74
CA PHE A 269 6.88 -10.69 3.15
C PHE A 269 5.70 -10.54 4.10
N LEU A 270 4.90 -9.47 3.95
CA LEU A 270 3.74 -9.22 4.79
C LEU A 270 2.71 -10.35 4.69
N THR A 271 2.48 -10.89 3.49
CA THR A 271 1.62 -12.07 3.29
C THR A 271 2.09 -13.26 4.13
N LEU A 272 3.36 -13.65 3.98
CA LEU A 272 3.91 -14.80 4.72
C LEU A 272 3.95 -14.53 6.23
N LYS A 273 4.33 -13.30 6.64
CA LYS A 273 4.36 -12.92 8.05
C LYS A 273 2.97 -12.89 8.69
N THR A 274 1.96 -12.54 7.90
CA THR A 274 0.55 -12.61 8.34
C THR A 274 0.12 -14.06 8.54
N LEU A 275 0.41 -14.96 7.59
CA LEU A 275 0.09 -16.39 7.74
C LEU A 275 0.85 -17.03 8.91
N GLU A 276 2.10 -16.64 9.13
CA GLU A 276 2.90 -17.08 10.28
C GLU A 276 2.30 -16.67 11.63
N THR A 277 1.72 -15.48 11.71
CA THR A 277 1.23 -14.90 12.97
C THR A 277 -0.26 -15.06 13.21
N ASP A 278 -1.02 -15.50 12.21
CA ASP A 278 -2.49 -15.71 12.27
C ASP A 278 -2.86 -17.01 12.99
N VAL A 279 -2.73 -17.01 14.31
CA VAL A 279 -3.05 -18.19 15.15
C VAL A 279 -4.54 -18.55 15.15
N GLU A 280 -5.41 -17.64 14.71
CA GLU A 280 -6.85 -17.87 14.63
C GLU A 280 -7.30 -18.36 13.25
N ASN A 281 -6.36 -18.45 12.30
CA ASN A 281 -6.59 -18.90 10.92
C ASN A 281 -7.71 -18.13 10.20
N VAL A 282 -7.71 -16.80 10.38
CA VAL A 282 -8.66 -15.92 9.68
C VAL A 282 -8.40 -15.95 8.17
N PHE A 283 -7.11 -16.03 7.77
CA PHE A 283 -6.71 -16.21 6.38
C PHE A 283 -6.60 -17.70 6.02
N SER A 284 -7.48 -18.15 5.15
CA SER A 284 -7.46 -19.53 4.65
C SER A 284 -6.44 -19.77 3.54
N TYR A 285 -6.05 -18.72 2.79
CA TYR A 285 -5.23 -18.81 1.58
C TYR A 285 -4.27 -17.64 1.48
N GLY A 286 -3.12 -17.85 0.83
CA GLY A 286 -2.16 -16.78 0.58
C GLY A 286 -1.32 -16.95 -0.67
N VAL A 287 -0.93 -15.84 -1.31
CA VAL A 287 0.03 -15.84 -2.42
C VAL A 287 1.10 -14.78 -2.16
N ALA A 288 2.35 -15.20 -2.06
CA ALA A 288 3.51 -14.33 -1.87
C ALA A 288 4.39 -14.31 -3.13
N VAL A 289 4.58 -13.13 -3.72
CA VAL A 289 5.42 -12.98 -4.91
C VAL A 289 6.71 -12.27 -4.54
N ALA A 290 7.86 -12.86 -4.89
CA ALA A 290 9.20 -12.34 -4.64
C ALA A 290 9.38 -11.85 -3.18
N PRO A 291 9.03 -12.66 -2.16
CA PRO A 291 9.01 -12.22 -0.78
C PRO A 291 10.40 -12.08 -0.17
N VAL A 292 10.60 -11.05 0.66
CA VAL A 292 11.65 -11.10 1.68
C VAL A 292 11.21 -12.13 2.73
N THR A 293 12.10 -13.04 3.11
CA THR A 293 11.84 -14.04 4.16
C THR A 293 12.77 -13.85 5.36
N ARG A 294 13.95 -13.33 5.09
CA ARG A 294 14.98 -13.01 6.09
C ARG A 294 15.63 -11.67 5.76
N TRP A 295 15.48 -10.69 6.61
CA TRP A 295 16.02 -9.33 6.37
C TRP A 295 17.55 -9.28 6.28
N LYS A 296 18.26 -10.30 6.77
CA LYS A 296 19.71 -10.46 6.55
C LYS A 296 20.08 -10.78 5.10
N LEU A 297 19.12 -11.18 4.29
CA LEU A 297 19.29 -11.49 2.86
C LEU A 297 18.84 -10.33 1.96
N TYR A 298 18.51 -9.17 2.53
CA TYR A 298 18.14 -7.98 1.79
C TYR A 298 19.22 -6.90 1.89
N ASP A 299 19.15 -5.87 1.01
CA ASP A 299 20.19 -4.84 0.95
C ASP A 299 20.34 -4.04 2.25
N SER A 300 21.57 -3.62 2.54
CA SER A 300 21.90 -2.92 3.79
C SER A 300 21.30 -1.52 3.87
N ILE A 301 21.20 -0.78 2.74
CA ILE A 301 20.74 0.61 2.75
C ILE A 301 19.28 0.68 3.21
N TYR A 302 18.43 -0.19 2.69
CA TYR A 302 17.04 -0.28 3.09
C TYR A 302 16.90 -0.90 4.48
N THR A 303 17.50 -2.07 4.68
CA THR A 303 17.31 -2.87 5.90
C THR A 303 17.83 -2.13 7.13
N GLU A 304 19.05 -1.60 7.10
CA GLU A 304 19.65 -0.92 8.24
C GLU A 304 18.96 0.43 8.56
N ARG A 305 18.34 1.06 7.58
CA ARG A 305 17.51 2.26 7.80
C ARG A 305 16.37 1.97 8.78
N TYR A 306 15.75 0.80 8.67
CA TYR A 306 14.59 0.43 9.47
C TYR A 306 14.91 -0.47 10.66
N MET A 307 15.98 -1.30 10.55
CA MET A 307 16.29 -2.35 11.51
C MET A 307 17.62 -2.16 12.23
N ARG A 308 18.40 -1.11 11.87
CA ARG A 308 19.82 -0.97 12.24
C ARG A 308 20.65 -2.15 11.71
N THR A 309 21.89 -2.32 12.20
CA THR A 309 22.69 -3.49 11.83
C THR A 309 22.22 -4.76 12.57
N PRO A 310 22.50 -5.97 12.01
CA PRO A 310 22.19 -7.22 12.69
C PRO A 310 22.86 -7.37 14.07
N GLN A 311 24.02 -6.71 14.28
CA GLN A 311 24.76 -6.72 15.55
C GLN A 311 24.09 -5.83 16.59
N GLU A 312 23.49 -4.70 16.17
CA GLU A 312 22.80 -3.78 17.08
C GLU A 312 21.38 -4.22 17.41
N ASN A 313 20.73 -5.01 16.54
CA ASN A 313 19.33 -5.43 16.70
C ASN A 313 19.12 -6.92 16.36
N PRO A 314 19.86 -7.86 16.98
CA PRO A 314 19.78 -9.28 16.64
C PRO A 314 18.37 -9.87 16.82
N GLU A 315 17.68 -9.49 17.88
CA GLU A 315 16.31 -9.96 18.16
C GLU A 315 15.29 -9.41 17.16
N GLY A 316 15.43 -8.15 16.74
CA GLY A 316 14.58 -7.58 15.70
C GLY A 316 14.71 -8.32 14.37
N TYR A 317 15.93 -8.64 13.94
CA TYR A 317 16.16 -9.44 12.72
C TYR A 317 15.59 -10.86 12.85
N LYS A 318 15.66 -11.47 14.03
CA LYS A 318 15.08 -12.78 14.28
C LYS A 318 13.56 -12.73 14.19
N THR A 319 12.92 -11.84 14.92
CA THR A 319 11.45 -11.73 14.95
C THR A 319 10.86 -11.26 13.61
N ALA A 320 11.61 -10.49 12.83
CA ALA A 320 11.22 -10.04 11.49
C ALA A 320 11.42 -11.13 10.40
N SER A 321 12.16 -12.20 10.67
CA SER A 321 12.29 -13.34 9.74
C SER A 321 11.04 -14.24 9.80
N ILE A 322 10.80 -14.99 8.73
CA ILE A 322 9.77 -16.05 8.71
C ILE A 322 10.42 -17.30 9.31
N GLU A 323 10.19 -17.57 10.58
CA GLU A 323 10.84 -18.66 11.34
C GLU A 323 9.85 -19.54 12.11
N ASN A 324 8.66 -19.03 12.49
CA ASN A 324 7.64 -19.81 13.19
C ASN A 324 6.70 -20.50 12.19
N LEU A 325 7.05 -21.70 11.77
CA LEU A 325 6.37 -22.39 10.68
C LEU A 325 5.13 -23.17 11.12
N ILE A 326 4.84 -23.27 12.40
CA ILE A 326 3.75 -24.13 12.93
C ILE A 326 2.38 -23.73 12.38
N ASN A 327 2.12 -22.43 12.23
CA ASN A 327 0.83 -21.93 11.77
C ASN A 327 0.60 -22.17 10.27
N PHE A 328 1.66 -22.33 9.47
CA PHE A 328 1.51 -22.62 8.05
C PHE A 328 0.77 -23.95 7.79
N SER A 329 0.91 -24.94 8.67
CA SER A 329 0.19 -26.22 8.55
C SER A 329 -1.32 -26.06 8.73
N SER A 330 -1.80 -24.98 9.34
CA SER A 330 -3.21 -24.68 9.53
C SER A 330 -3.83 -23.89 8.37
N VAL A 331 -3.02 -23.28 7.50
CA VAL A 331 -3.47 -22.61 6.28
C VAL A 331 -3.97 -23.66 5.28
N LYS A 332 -5.12 -23.47 4.67
CA LYS A 332 -5.63 -24.44 3.69
C LYS A 332 -4.68 -24.67 2.52
N ARG A 333 -4.19 -23.59 1.92
CA ARG A 333 -3.16 -23.61 0.88
C ARG A 333 -2.51 -22.23 0.73
N PHE A 334 -1.24 -22.19 0.37
CA PHE A 334 -0.56 -20.95 0.00
C PHE A 334 0.41 -21.18 -1.17
N MET A 335 0.83 -20.10 -1.83
CA MET A 335 1.73 -20.16 -2.96
C MET A 335 2.84 -19.13 -2.83
N ILE A 336 4.05 -19.53 -3.22
CA ILE A 336 5.21 -18.63 -3.36
C ILE A 336 5.61 -18.61 -4.84
N MET A 337 5.85 -17.43 -5.39
CA MET A 337 6.31 -17.22 -6.76
C MET A 337 7.56 -16.35 -6.74
N HIS A 338 8.57 -16.66 -7.55
CA HIS A 338 9.82 -15.89 -7.55
C HIS A 338 10.54 -15.94 -8.90
N GLY A 339 11.14 -14.83 -9.31
CA GLY A 339 12.06 -14.74 -10.43
C GLY A 339 13.44 -15.29 -10.06
N LEU A 340 14.01 -16.15 -10.88
CA LEU A 340 15.34 -16.75 -10.63
C LEU A 340 16.46 -15.72 -10.72
N GLY A 341 16.31 -14.71 -11.58
CA GLY A 341 17.24 -13.60 -11.79
C GLY A 341 16.92 -12.34 -10.99
N ASP A 342 16.13 -12.46 -9.90
CA ASP A 342 15.77 -11.32 -9.06
C ASP A 342 17.01 -10.73 -8.37
N ASP A 343 17.39 -9.52 -8.78
CA ASP A 343 18.57 -8.78 -8.30
C ASP A 343 18.22 -7.79 -7.19
N ASN A 344 16.95 -7.69 -6.81
CA ASN A 344 16.45 -6.87 -5.70
C ASN A 344 16.22 -7.76 -4.46
N VAL A 345 15.18 -8.60 -4.48
CA VAL A 345 14.96 -9.63 -3.46
C VAL A 345 15.54 -10.95 -3.98
N HIS A 346 16.77 -11.25 -3.62
CA HIS A 346 17.45 -12.41 -4.15
C HIS A 346 16.65 -13.70 -3.92
N PHE A 347 16.61 -14.56 -4.93
CA PHE A 347 15.91 -15.85 -4.94
C PHE A 347 16.24 -16.73 -3.72
N GLN A 348 17.41 -16.52 -3.11
CA GLN A 348 17.82 -17.18 -1.87
C GLN A 348 16.82 -16.98 -0.72
N ASN A 349 16.07 -15.88 -0.71
CA ASN A 349 15.00 -15.67 0.29
C ASN A 349 13.98 -16.81 0.22
N SER A 350 13.48 -17.13 -0.97
CA SER A 350 12.55 -18.25 -1.14
C SER A 350 13.19 -19.60 -0.90
N LEU A 351 14.40 -19.84 -1.42
CA LEU A 351 15.07 -21.14 -1.23
C LEU A 351 15.31 -21.48 0.24
N SER A 352 15.76 -20.50 1.05
CA SER A 352 15.98 -20.76 2.47
C SER A 352 14.67 -21.04 3.22
N LEU A 353 13.56 -20.41 2.84
CA LEU A 353 12.26 -20.72 3.44
C LEU A 353 11.74 -22.10 3.01
N LEU A 354 11.96 -22.50 1.76
CA LEU A 354 11.58 -23.85 1.30
C LEU A 354 12.36 -24.96 2.05
N ASP A 355 13.64 -24.71 2.35
CA ASP A 355 14.43 -25.62 3.19
C ASP A 355 13.86 -25.73 4.60
N ASP A 356 13.49 -24.60 5.20
CA ASP A 356 12.83 -24.57 6.51
C ASP A 356 11.47 -25.31 6.47
N PHE A 357 10.67 -25.17 5.42
CA PHE A 357 9.41 -25.92 5.24
C PHE A 357 9.65 -27.43 5.16
N ASN A 358 10.66 -27.86 4.43
CA ASN A 358 11.03 -29.27 4.35
C ASN A 358 11.40 -29.82 5.75
N LEU A 359 12.20 -29.08 6.52
CA LEU A 359 12.57 -29.45 7.88
C LEU A 359 11.36 -29.51 8.84
N ALA A 360 10.36 -28.65 8.62
CA ALA A 360 9.16 -28.57 9.44
C ALA A 360 8.00 -29.43 8.92
N SER A 361 8.20 -30.17 7.81
CA SER A 361 7.14 -30.97 7.15
C SER A 361 5.91 -30.14 6.77
N VAL A 362 6.09 -28.91 6.32
CA VAL A 362 5.03 -28.06 5.75
C VAL A 362 4.87 -28.42 4.29
N GLU A 363 3.73 -28.95 3.87
CA GLU A 363 3.52 -29.48 2.51
C GLU A 363 2.35 -28.81 1.76
N ASN A 364 1.54 -28.00 2.44
CA ASN A 364 0.34 -27.35 1.91
C ASN A 364 0.62 -26.08 1.11
N TYR A 365 1.74 -26.04 0.35
CA TYR A 365 2.09 -24.91 -0.50
C TYR A 365 2.37 -25.33 -1.95
N ASP A 366 2.29 -24.32 -2.82
CA ASP A 366 2.74 -24.40 -4.22
C ASP A 366 3.92 -23.46 -4.40
N PHE A 367 4.86 -23.82 -5.25
CA PHE A 367 6.00 -22.99 -5.58
C PHE A 367 6.16 -22.87 -7.09
N MET A 368 6.31 -21.62 -7.58
CA MET A 368 6.55 -21.36 -8.99
C MET A 368 7.76 -20.48 -9.21
N VAL A 369 8.67 -20.93 -10.07
CA VAL A 369 9.87 -20.20 -10.47
C VAL A 369 9.68 -19.62 -11.86
N PHE A 370 10.11 -18.38 -12.06
CA PHE A 370 10.21 -17.74 -13.37
C PHE A 370 11.67 -17.64 -13.76
N PRO A 371 12.16 -18.50 -14.68
CA PRO A 371 13.55 -18.50 -15.11
C PRO A 371 13.97 -17.12 -15.65
N ASP A 372 15.19 -16.70 -15.31
CA ASP A 372 15.83 -15.45 -15.76
C ASP A 372 15.03 -14.15 -15.54
N SER A 373 13.91 -14.21 -14.83
CA SER A 373 13.09 -13.04 -14.53
C SER A 373 13.66 -12.24 -13.38
N ASP A 374 13.61 -10.92 -13.54
CA ASP A 374 13.93 -9.91 -12.53
C ASP A 374 12.86 -9.84 -11.42
N HIS A 375 12.98 -8.85 -10.51
CA HIS A 375 12.05 -8.62 -9.41
C HIS A 375 10.60 -8.38 -9.87
N LEU A 376 10.39 -7.83 -11.07
CA LEU A 376 9.07 -7.55 -11.63
C LEU A 376 8.54 -8.66 -12.54
N ILE A 377 9.29 -9.76 -12.67
CA ILE A 377 8.92 -10.96 -13.43
C ILE A 377 8.47 -10.60 -14.86
N ARG A 378 9.34 -9.89 -15.60
CA ARG A 378 8.99 -9.39 -16.95
C ARG A 378 9.57 -10.19 -18.10
N TYR A 379 10.52 -11.09 -17.85
CA TYR A 379 11.19 -11.84 -18.90
C TYR A 379 10.22 -12.83 -19.57
N HIS A 380 10.27 -12.94 -20.90
CA HIS A 380 9.48 -13.88 -21.71
C HIS A 380 7.97 -13.92 -21.34
N ASN A 381 7.29 -12.78 -21.39
CA ASN A 381 5.88 -12.65 -20.99
C ASN A 381 5.59 -13.00 -19.51
N GLY A 382 6.60 -13.07 -18.66
CA GLY A 382 6.44 -13.36 -17.24
C GLY A 382 5.42 -12.44 -16.58
N ASN A 383 5.41 -11.17 -16.97
CA ASN A 383 4.46 -10.16 -16.48
C ASN A 383 2.98 -10.47 -16.77
N VAL A 384 2.68 -11.26 -17.79
CA VAL A 384 1.32 -11.76 -18.06
C VAL A 384 1.08 -13.05 -17.30
N VAL A 385 2.01 -13.99 -17.45
CA VAL A 385 1.90 -15.34 -16.86
C VAL A 385 1.77 -15.31 -15.34
N VAL A 386 2.47 -14.39 -14.66
CA VAL A 386 2.41 -14.30 -13.19
C VAL A 386 0.99 -13.92 -12.71
N PHE A 387 0.35 -12.95 -13.35
CA PHE A 387 -1.01 -12.56 -12.98
C PHE A 387 -2.05 -13.59 -13.39
N ASP A 388 -1.90 -14.25 -14.53
CA ASP A 388 -2.77 -15.37 -14.94
C ASP A 388 -2.69 -16.53 -13.93
N ARG A 389 -1.48 -16.83 -13.42
CA ARG A 389 -1.28 -17.86 -12.39
C ARG A 389 -1.88 -17.47 -11.06
N ILE A 390 -1.71 -16.23 -10.61
CA ILE A 390 -2.33 -15.73 -9.38
C ILE A 390 -3.86 -15.80 -9.51
N PHE A 391 -4.40 -15.37 -10.65
CA PHE A 391 -5.83 -15.39 -10.91
C PHE A 391 -6.41 -16.81 -10.89
N ASP A 392 -5.82 -17.75 -11.65
CA ASP A 392 -6.28 -19.14 -11.68
C ASP A 392 -6.15 -19.83 -10.31
N TRP A 393 -5.07 -19.52 -9.61
CA TRP A 393 -4.86 -20.07 -8.27
C TRP A 393 -5.95 -19.61 -7.28
N PHE A 394 -6.30 -18.31 -7.24
CA PHE A 394 -7.42 -17.83 -6.41
C PHE A 394 -8.77 -18.35 -6.88
N ARG A 395 -8.98 -18.48 -8.20
CA ARG A 395 -10.19 -19.14 -8.72
C ARG A 395 -10.36 -20.54 -8.12
N ARG A 396 -9.30 -21.33 -8.12
CA ARG A 396 -9.29 -22.68 -7.52
C ARG A 396 -9.49 -22.63 -6.00
N ALA A 397 -8.81 -21.72 -5.30
CA ALA A 397 -8.96 -21.54 -3.86
C ALA A 397 -10.40 -21.22 -3.46
N PHE A 398 -11.02 -20.27 -4.14
CA PHE A 398 -12.38 -19.83 -3.83
C PHE A 398 -13.47 -20.83 -4.28
N ASN A 399 -13.15 -21.73 -5.19
CA ASN A 399 -14.00 -22.85 -5.55
C ASN A 399 -13.76 -24.11 -4.69
N ASN A 400 -12.89 -24.03 -3.67
CA ASN A 400 -12.48 -25.18 -2.83
C ASN A 400 -11.93 -26.35 -3.65
N GLU A 401 -11.17 -26.08 -4.72
CA GLU A 401 -10.58 -27.10 -5.60
C GLU A 401 -9.27 -27.69 -5.04
N PHE A 402 -8.71 -27.12 -3.98
CA PHE A 402 -7.54 -27.69 -3.30
C PHE A 402 -7.96 -28.80 -2.35
N VAL A 403 -7.59 -30.03 -2.69
CA VAL A 403 -7.80 -31.19 -1.83
C VAL A 403 -6.78 -31.14 -0.69
N PRO A 404 -7.19 -31.36 0.58
CA PRO A 404 -6.25 -31.52 1.68
C PRO A 404 -5.25 -32.65 1.34
N ALA A 405 -3.98 -32.47 1.67
CA ALA A 405 -3.01 -33.55 1.57
C ALA A 405 -3.48 -34.71 2.46
N VAL A 406 -3.89 -35.81 1.86
CA VAL A 406 -4.21 -37.03 2.61
C VAL A 406 -2.88 -37.73 2.86
N HIS A 407 -2.38 -37.60 4.08
CA HIS A 407 -1.24 -38.40 4.52
C HIS A 407 -1.69 -39.84 4.76
N GLU A 408 -1.86 -40.63 3.72
CA GLU A 408 -1.74 -42.07 3.86
C GLU A 408 -0.24 -42.37 3.89
N ILE A 409 0.34 -42.38 5.08
CA ILE A 409 1.64 -43.01 5.30
C ILE A 409 1.39 -44.51 5.12
N THR A 410 1.52 -44.99 3.90
CA THR A 410 1.84 -46.39 3.66
C THR A 410 3.27 -46.54 4.14
N GLU A 411 3.46 -47.21 5.29
CA GLU A 411 4.76 -47.70 5.72
C GLU A 411 5.38 -48.48 4.58
N LEU A 412 6.50 -47.94 4.05
CA LEU A 412 7.40 -48.69 3.16
C LEU A 412 8.46 -49.44 3.97
#